data_d3a75ab00b564fa25efe2e3e11651437
#
_entry.id   d3a75ab00b564fa25efe2e3e11651437
#
_cell.length_a   1.000
_cell.length_b   1.000
_cell.length_c   1.000
_cell.angle_alpha   90.00
_cell.angle_beta   90.00
_cell.angle_gamma   90.00
#
_symmetry.space_group_name_H-M   'P 1'
#
loop_
_entity.id
_entity.type
_entity.pdbx_description
1 polymer ?
#
loop_
_entity_poly.entity_id
_entity_poly.type
_entity_poly.pdbx_seq_one_letter_code
_entity_poly.pdbx_strand_id
1 'polypeptide(L)'
;MRKNTVCLFLFSSLLSISGMAENRKDSTQIGRNYVIDEVVVTGTRNETDIRHLPMTISIVNRQQIEKRYEPSLLPLLTEQVPGLFTTSRGIMGYGVSTGAAGGMSLRGIGGSPTAGLLVLIDGHPQYMGLMGHPIADAYQSMLAERVEVLRGPASVLYGSNAMGGVINIVTRKQQEEGVKNNMQVGYGSYNTLQTEFSNRVKKGCFSSVVTGSYNRTDGHRSDMEFEQYGGYAKLGYDLSTFWKVWEDINVTHFNASNPGTVQTPLFDNDSRITRGMTSFALENHYEKTSGTLSFFYNWGRHKINDGYKTGEEPQKSHFNSKDRMLGISWYQSATLSTGNRVTTGFDYQHFGGESWNKVLATGERKSGVDKQMDEFAGYIDFRQDINSWLSLDAGVRVDHHSHVGTEWIPQGGLAFHFPKNTEVKAMVSKGYRNPTIREMYMFAPANPELEPEKMINYEFSYSQCLLEGALSYGMNLYYINGDNIIMSNGLTPPLNINSGEIENWGIETNVGYRINSHWNIYANYSWLHMENPVLAAPEHKLYAGMDYTSGRWNISTGFQYVSGLYSSVTKRHEQQENYVLWNLRGNYRICHFADIFVKGENLLAQRYEINAGYPMPKATFMGGINVNF
;
A
#
# COMPACT_ATOMS: atom_id res chain seq x y z
N MET A 1 28.15 24.44 -21.69
CA MET A 1 27.37 24.75 -22.90
C MET A 1 27.31 23.51 -23.79
N ARG A 2 26.20 22.83 -23.79
CA ARG A 2 25.58 22.09 -24.92
C ARG A 2 24.22 21.61 -24.44
N LYS A 3 23.25 22.44 -24.76
CA LYS A 3 21.81 22.22 -24.50
C LYS A 3 21.15 21.70 -25.77
N ASN A 4 20.17 20.82 -25.53
CA ASN A 4 18.91 20.71 -26.27
C ASN A 4 18.97 20.37 -27.76
N THR A 5 18.58 19.15 -28.08
CA THR A 5 17.69 18.84 -29.23
C THR A 5 17.28 17.35 -29.16
N VAL A 6 16.32 16.99 -28.38
CA VAL A 6 15.51 15.75 -28.57
C VAL A 6 14.16 15.99 -27.90
N CYS A 7 13.27 16.70 -28.58
CA CYS A 7 11.84 16.75 -28.22
C CYS A 7 11.05 17.38 -29.37
N LEU A 8 11.05 16.79 -30.58
CA LEU A 8 10.13 17.24 -31.65
C LEU A 8 9.90 16.19 -32.76
N PHE A 9 9.75 14.92 -32.42
CA PHE A 9 9.45 13.90 -33.46
C PHE A 9 8.38 12.86 -33.07
N LEU A 10 7.45 13.19 -32.19
CA LEU A 10 6.34 12.29 -31.83
C LEU A 10 4.93 12.88 -32.03
N PHE A 11 4.78 13.96 -32.79
CA PHE A 11 3.47 14.60 -33.00
C PHE A 11 2.89 14.49 -34.42
N SER A 12 3.52 13.78 -35.35
CA SER A 12 3.08 13.77 -36.76
C SER A 12 2.46 12.48 -37.27
N SER A 13 2.19 11.48 -36.43
CA SER A 13 1.59 10.21 -36.87
C SER A 13 0.20 9.89 -36.27
N LEU A 14 -0.47 10.87 -35.64
CA LEU A 14 -1.78 10.68 -34.96
C LEU A 14 -3.00 11.28 -35.71
N LEU A 15 -2.85 11.61 -36.98
CA LEU A 15 -3.93 12.25 -37.75
C LEU A 15 -4.45 11.40 -38.93
N SER A 16 -4.66 10.12 -38.73
CA SER A 16 -5.42 9.33 -39.72
C SER A 16 -6.08 8.09 -39.12
N ILE A 17 -7.09 8.29 -38.28
CA ILE A 17 -8.15 7.31 -38.07
C ILE A 17 -9.47 8.08 -38.05
N SER A 18 -10.04 8.27 -39.22
CA SER A 18 -11.40 8.73 -39.40
C SER A 18 -12.37 7.55 -39.30
N GLY A 19 -13.34 7.68 -38.42
CA GLY A 19 -14.72 7.24 -38.66
C GLY A 19 -15.04 5.77 -38.49
N MET A 20 -15.49 5.39 -37.29
CA MET A 20 -16.69 4.56 -37.12
C MET A 20 -17.38 5.01 -35.83
N ALA A 21 -18.34 5.88 -35.98
CA ALA A 21 -19.26 6.26 -34.91
C ALA A 21 -20.28 5.12 -34.76
N GLU A 22 -20.03 4.23 -33.83
CA GLU A 22 -21.04 3.28 -33.39
C GLU A 22 -21.89 3.94 -32.30
N ASN A 23 -23.19 4.04 -32.59
CA ASN A 23 -24.21 4.55 -31.67
C ASN A 23 -24.21 3.72 -30.36
N ARG A 24 -23.48 4.15 -29.37
CA ARG A 24 -23.63 3.63 -28.01
C ARG A 24 -24.85 4.25 -27.36
N LYS A 25 -25.86 3.41 -27.13
CA LYS A 25 -26.92 3.71 -26.18
C LYS A 25 -26.31 4.19 -24.87
N ASP A 26 -26.72 5.38 -24.44
CA ASP A 26 -26.43 5.93 -23.13
C ASP A 26 -26.71 4.91 -22.03
N SER A 27 -25.70 4.25 -21.55
CA SER A 27 -25.79 3.48 -20.31
C SER A 27 -25.59 4.44 -19.14
N THR A 28 -26.58 5.26 -18.89
CA THR A 28 -26.82 5.89 -17.58
C THR A 28 -27.19 4.82 -16.55
N GLN A 29 -26.29 3.88 -16.31
CA GLN A 29 -26.29 3.04 -15.12
C GLN A 29 -25.16 3.45 -14.19
N ILE A 30 -25.09 4.73 -13.86
CA ILE A 30 -24.41 5.23 -12.67
C ILE A 30 -25.42 5.13 -11.54
N GLY A 31 -25.48 4.00 -10.85
CA GLY A 31 -26.43 3.92 -9.76
C GLY A 31 -26.67 2.60 -9.08
N ARG A 32 -25.72 1.66 -9.12
CA ARG A 32 -25.91 0.41 -8.37
C ARG A 32 -24.59 -0.27 -8.04
N ASN A 33 -23.72 0.30 -7.24
CA ASN A 33 -22.61 -0.48 -6.71
C ASN A 33 -21.99 0.18 -5.46
N TYR A 34 -22.78 0.34 -4.41
CA TYR A 34 -22.33 0.19 -3.05
C TYR A 34 -23.19 -0.88 -2.41
N VAL A 35 -23.16 -2.05 -2.98
CA VAL A 35 -23.74 -3.24 -2.39
C VAL A 35 -22.62 -3.94 -1.65
N ILE A 36 -22.94 -4.44 -0.48
CA ILE A 36 -22.12 -5.26 0.43
C ILE A 36 -21.52 -6.51 -0.24
N ASP A 37 -21.75 -6.75 -1.51
CA ASP A 37 -21.24 -7.88 -2.27
C ASP A 37 -19.83 -7.59 -2.88
N GLU A 38 -18.94 -6.91 -2.11
CA GLU A 38 -17.57 -6.72 -2.55
C GLU A 38 -16.80 -8.03 -2.39
N VAL A 39 -16.35 -8.55 -3.53
CA VAL A 39 -15.54 -9.76 -3.61
C VAL A 39 -14.08 -9.39 -3.40
N VAL A 40 -13.44 -10.01 -2.43
CA VAL A 40 -12.03 -9.82 -2.09
C VAL A 40 -11.22 -11.07 -2.34
N VAL A 41 -9.94 -10.92 -2.59
CA VAL A 41 -8.99 -12.04 -2.74
C VAL A 41 -8.02 -12.13 -1.57
N THR A 42 -7.77 -11.04 -0.85
CA THR A 42 -6.73 -10.96 0.18
C THR A 42 -7.05 -11.84 1.40
N GLY A 43 -8.31 -12.00 1.73
CA GLY A 43 -8.71 -12.80 2.91
C GLY A 43 -8.64 -14.31 2.73
N THR A 44 -8.59 -14.83 1.49
CA THR A 44 -8.69 -16.28 1.21
C THR A 44 -7.86 -16.76 0.02
N ARG A 45 -7.06 -15.90 -0.60
CA ARG A 45 -6.37 -16.16 -1.89
C ARG A 45 -7.31 -16.37 -3.08
N ASN A 46 -8.64 -16.31 -2.89
CA ASN A 46 -9.67 -16.48 -3.91
C ASN A 46 -10.72 -15.40 -3.82
N GLU A 47 -11.41 -15.14 -4.93
CA GLU A 47 -12.58 -14.27 -4.94
C GLU A 47 -13.63 -14.78 -3.96
N THR A 48 -13.87 -14.04 -2.91
CA THR A 48 -14.78 -14.39 -1.82
C THR A 48 -15.57 -13.16 -1.39
N ASP A 49 -16.84 -13.36 -1.12
CA ASP A 49 -17.69 -12.34 -0.51
C ASP A 49 -17.15 -12.01 0.89
N ILE A 50 -16.86 -10.74 1.13
CA ILE A 50 -16.30 -10.23 2.40
C ILE A 50 -17.17 -10.58 3.61
N ARG A 51 -18.48 -10.79 3.42
CA ARG A 51 -19.43 -11.17 4.49
C ARG A 51 -19.11 -12.52 5.10
N HIS A 52 -18.64 -13.46 4.30
CA HIS A 52 -18.29 -14.81 4.77
C HIS A 52 -16.92 -14.91 5.43
N LEU A 53 -16.17 -13.82 5.51
CA LEU A 53 -14.85 -13.79 6.13
C LEU A 53 -14.94 -13.25 7.56
N PRO A 54 -14.37 -13.93 8.56
CA PRO A 54 -14.33 -13.41 9.93
C PRO A 54 -13.32 -12.26 10.08
N MET A 55 -12.50 -12.01 9.05
CA MET A 55 -11.49 -10.95 9.02
C MET A 55 -12.11 -9.60 8.66
N THR A 56 -11.49 -8.52 9.14
CA THR A 56 -11.87 -7.15 8.77
C THR A 56 -11.05 -6.66 7.59
N ILE A 57 -11.71 -6.38 6.46
CA ILE A 57 -11.07 -5.90 5.23
C ILE A 57 -11.67 -4.55 4.84
N SER A 58 -10.82 -3.61 4.49
CA SER A 58 -11.19 -2.33 3.85
C SER A 58 -10.83 -2.38 2.38
N ILE A 59 -11.73 -1.89 1.53
CA ILE A 59 -11.53 -1.84 0.07
C ILE A 59 -11.54 -0.40 -0.36
N VAL A 60 -10.52 -0.01 -1.12
CA VAL A 60 -10.44 1.27 -1.83
C VAL A 60 -10.52 0.97 -3.31
N ASN A 61 -11.64 1.30 -3.94
CA ASN A 61 -11.92 0.96 -5.33
C ASN A 61 -11.34 1.98 -6.33
N ARG A 62 -11.36 1.62 -7.62
CA ARG A 62 -10.82 2.45 -8.70
C ARG A 62 -11.45 3.85 -8.75
N GLN A 63 -12.75 3.96 -8.53
CA GLN A 63 -13.44 5.25 -8.54
C GLN A 63 -12.93 6.20 -7.43
N GLN A 64 -12.66 5.68 -6.24
CA GLN A 64 -12.06 6.45 -5.15
C GLN A 64 -10.63 6.86 -5.47
N ILE A 65 -9.84 5.97 -6.10
CA ILE A 65 -8.46 6.26 -6.54
C ILE A 65 -8.46 7.39 -7.58
N GLU A 66 -9.29 7.30 -8.62
CA GLU A 66 -9.35 8.29 -9.71
C GLU A 66 -9.79 9.68 -9.24
N LYS A 67 -10.73 9.75 -8.31
CA LYS A 67 -11.21 11.04 -7.76
C LYS A 67 -10.14 11.81 -6.96
N ARG A 68 -9.06 11.13 -6.56
CA ARG A 68 -7.98 11.75 -5.77
C ARG A 68 -7.02 12.59 -6.59
N TYR A 69 -6.75 12.21 -7.83
CA TYR A 69 -5.70 12.82 -8.67
C TYR A 69 -4.33 12.82 -7.95
N GLU A 70 -3.99 11.69 -7.31
CA GLU A 70 -2.74 11.49 -6.60
C GLU A 70 -1.89 10.41 -7.27
N PRO A 71 -0.56 10.61 -7.45
CA PRO A 71 0.31 9.58 -8.01
C PRO A 71 0.60 8.43 -7.04
N SER A 72 0.48 8.67 -5.72
CA SER A 72 0.68 7.66 -4.67
C SER A 72 -0.65 7.19 -4.08
N LEU A 73 -0.73 5.90 -3.76
CA LEU A 73 -1.88 5.31 -3.06
C LEU A 73 -1.93 5.68 -1.57
N LEU A 74 -0.78 5.96 -0.94
CA LEU A 74 -0.67 6.05 0.52
C LEU A 74 -1.51 7.16 1.16
N PRO A 75 -1.61 8.39 0.61
CA PRO A 75 -2.50 9.41 1.17
C PRO A 75 -3.97 8.98 1.18
N LEU A 76 -4.42 8.34 0.10
CA LEU A 76 -5.79 7.84 0.00
C LEU A 76 -6.06 6.73 1.01
N LEU A 77 -5.11 5.79 1.20
CA LEU A 77 -5.24 4.72 2.19
C LEU A 77 -5.30 5.29 3.61
N THR A 78 -4.50 6.31 3.93
CA THR A 78 -4.54 7.01 5.21
C THR A 78 -5.92 7.61 5.48
N GLU A 79 -6.61 8.16 4.47
CA GLU A 79 -7.96 8.71 4.63
C GLU A 79 -9.05 7.65 4.72
N GLN A 80 -9.00 6.63 3.85
CA GLN A 80 -10.11 5.70 3.68
C GLN A 80 -10.08 4.50 4.63
N VAL A 81 -8.90 4.13 5.16
CA VAL A 81 -8.75 2.92 5.97
C VAL A 81 -8.62 3.30 7.45
N PRO A 82 -9.61 2.93 8.31
CA PRO A 82 -9.49 3.13 9.76
C PRO A 82 -8.24 2.43 10.30
N GLY A 83 -7.57 3.04 11.28
CA GLY A 83 -6.38 2.47 11.93
C GLY A 83 -5.10 2.48 11.10
N LEU A 84 -5.16 2.77 9.79
CA LEU A 84 -3.98 2.92 8.94
C LEU A 84 -3.51 4.39 8.92
N PHE A 85 -2.22 4.59 9.13
CA PHE A 85 -1.59 5.90 8.99
C PHE A 85 -0.27 5.78 8.22
N THR A 86 0.06 6.82 7.45
CA THR A 86 1.30 6.89 6.68
C THR A 86 1.98 8.22 6.93
N THR A 87 3.27 8.20 7.24
CA THR A 87 4.04 9.44 7.42
C THR A 87 4.32 10.10 6.08
N SER A 88 4.35 11.43 6.08
CA SER A 88 4.75 12.25 4.95
C SER A 88 5.64 13.39 5.43
N ARG A 89 6.44 13.97 4.53
CA ARG A 89 7.27 15.14 4.83
C ARG A 89 7.08 16.29 3.84
N GLY A 90 6.22 16.12 2.85
CA GLY A 90 6.02 17.11 1.80
C GLY A 90 4.87 16.77 0.85
N ILE A 91 4.85 17.45 -0.28
CA ILE A 91 3.81 17.31 -1.30
C ILE A 91 3.92 15.96 -2.02
N MET A 92 5.14 15.52 -2.31
CA MET A 92 5.44 14.34 -3.08
C MET A 92 6.82 13.80 -2.67
N GLY A 93 6.97 12.47 -2.76
CA GLY A 93 8.20 11.79 -2.42
C GLY A 93 8.37 11.52 -0.94
N TYR A 94 8.67 10.28 -0.63
CA TYR A 94 8.90 9.81 0.74
C TYR A 94 10.40 9.66 1.00
N GLY A 95 11.15 9.26 -0.03
CA GLY A 95 12.59 9.00 0.04
C GLY A 95 12.93 7.79 0.90
N VAL A 96 14.22 7.57 1.05
CA VAL A 96 14.82 6.59 1.93
C VAL A 96 16.00 7.25 2.64
N SER A 97 16.55 6.69 3.70
CA SER A 97 17.62 7.27 4.52
C SER A 97 17.13 8.05 5.73
N THR A 98 18.03 8.78 6.38
CA THR A 98 17.73 9.61 7.56
C THR A 98 16.60 10.60 7.26
N GLY A 99 15.57 10.62 8.10
CA GLY A 99 14.41 11.50 7.92
C GLY A 99 13.48 11.10 6.76
N ALA A 100 13.55 9.86 6.27
CA ALA A 100 12.60 9.32 5.31
C ALA A 100 11.17 9.36 5.86
N ALA A 101 10.23 9.51 4.95
CA ALA A 101 8.80 9.37 5.22
C ALA A 101 8.27 8.05 4.61
N GLY A 102 6.94 7.91 4.50
CA GLY A 102 6.32 6.70 3.95
C GLY A 102 6.33 5.51 4.90
N GLY A 103 6.66 5.74 6.17
CA GLY A 103 6.44 4.75 7.22
C GLY A 103 4.94 4.52 7.39
N MET A 104 4.52 3.26 7.39
CA MET A 104 3.13 2.85 7.52
C MET A 104 2.90 2.17 8.86
N SER A 105 1.78 2.47 9.49
CA SER A 105 1.33 1.81 10.71
C SER A 105 -0.13 1.42 10.56
N LEU A 106 -0.48 0.24 11.06
CA LEU A 106 -1.85 -0.23 11.17
C LEU A 106 -2.07 -0.72 12.59
N ARG A 107 -2.97 -0.04 13.35
CA ARG A 107 -3.24 -0.35 14.77
C ARG A 107 -1.99 -0.30 15.65
N GLY A 108 -1.03 0.59 15.34
CA GLY A 108 0.24 0.70 16.07
C GLY A 108 1.30 -0.34 15.69
N ILE A 109 1.01 -1.24 14.74
CA ILE A 109 2.00 -2.17 14.18
C ILE A 109 2.57 -1.58 12.91
N GLY A 110 3.90 -1.58 12.76
CA GLY A 110 4.60 -0.96 11.64
C GLY A 110 5.51 0.17 12.14
N GLY A 111 5.46 1.32 11.47
CA GLY A 111 6.25 2.51 11.83
C GLY A 111 7.23 2.95 10.75
N SER A 112 8.38 3.51 11.16
CA SER A 112 9.41 4.00 10.24
C SER A 112 10.80 3.51 10.68
N PRO A 113 11.41 2.54 9.94
CA PRO A 113 10.89 1.88 8.74
C PRO A 113 9.68 0.99 9.04
N THR A 114 8.85 0.73 8.02
CA THR A 114 7.69 -0.14 8.15
C THR A 114 8.12 -1.59 8.37
N ALA A 115 7.76 -2.15 9.51
CA ALA A 115 8.00 -3.55 9.84
C ALA A 115 6.69 -4.22 10.29
N GLY A 116 6.51 -5.50 10.01
CA GLY A 116 5.30 -6.23 10.41
C GLY A 116 4.02 -5.85 9.66
N LEU A 117 4.11 -5.05 8.59
CA LEU A 117 3.01 -4.73 7.68
C LEU A 117 3.43 -5.06 6.26
N LEU A 118 2.71 -5.98 5.62
CA LEU A 118 3.07 -6.52 4.31
C LEU A 118 2.33 -5.79 3.20
N VAL A 119 3.08 -5.28 2.21
CA VAL A 119 2.51 -4.77 0.97
C VAL A 119 2.67 -5.81 -0.13
N LEU A 120 1.58 -6.04 -0.87
CA LEU A 120 1.52 -6.96 -2.00
C LEU A 120 1.11 -6.22 -3.29
N ILE A 121 1.56 -6.73 -4.42
CA ILE A 121 1.00 -6.43 -5.73
C ILE A 121 0.52 -7.77 -6.31
N ASP A 122 -0.79 -7.89 -6.59
CA ASP A 122 -1.45 -9.14 -7.02
C ASP A 122 -1.06 -10.37 -6.17
N GLY A 123 -0.91 -10.17 -4.84
CA GLY A 123 -0.54 -11.22 -3.89
C GLY A 123 0.97 -11.51 -3.76
N HIS A 124 1.84 -10.80 -4.49
CA HIS A 124 3.29 -10.97 -4.41
C HIS A 124 3.94 -9.94 -3.48
N PRO A 125 4.78 -10.36 -2.52
CA PRO A 125 5.41 -9.48 -1.53
C PRO A 125 6.26 -8.37 -2.14
N GLN A 126 6.16 -7.16 -1.57
CA GLN A 126 6.84 -5.95 -2.05
C GLN A 126 7.76 -5.36 -0.98
N TYR A 127 8.73 -6.10 -0.50
CA TYR A 127 9.75 -5.59 0.40
C TYR A 127 11.16 -5.81 -0.14
N MET A 128 12.11 -5.05 0.37
CA MET A 128 13.52 -5.16 0.01
C MET A 128 14.12 -6.42 0.63
N GLY A 129 14.72 -7.30 -0.17
CA GLY A 129 15.32 -8.53 0.33
C GLY A 129 16.44 -8.31 1.37
N LEU A 130 17.16 -7.20 1.28
CA LEU A 130 18.24 -6.86 2.22
C LEU A 130 17.73 -6.11 3.46
N MET A 131 16.82 -5.14 3.26
CA MET A 131 16.38 -4.23 4.32
C MET A 131 15.10 -4.70 5.03
N GLY A 132 14.32 -5.59 4.41
CA GLY A 132 13.12 -6.20 4.97
C GLY A 132 11.89 -5.30 5.06
N HIS A 133 11.91 -4.10 4.50
CA HIS A 133 10.77 -3.18 4.53
C HIS A 133 10.34 -2.70 3.14
N PRO A 134 9.09 -2.27 2.96
CA PRO A 134 8.58 -1.75 1.69
C PRO A 134 9.17 -0.37 1.37
N ILE A 135 9.12 0.00 0.07
CA ILE A 135 9.49 1.32 -0.43
C ILE A 135 8.23 2.08 -0.84
N ALA A 136 7.88 3.10 -0.08
CA ALA A 136 6.65 3.87 -0.22
C ALA A 136 6.46 4.51 -1.61
N ASP A 137 7.53 5.01 -2.20
CA ASP A 137 7.50 5.65 -3.52
C ASP A 137 7.23 4.66 -4.68
N ALA A 138 7.21 3.35 -4.45
CA ALA A 138 6.88 2.35 -5.47
C ALA A 138 5.37 2.12 -5.65
N TYR A 139 4.52 2.60 -4.73
CA TYR A 139 3.08 2.30 -4.73
C TYR A 139 2.26 3.36 -5.44
N GLN A 140 2.30 3.32 -6.77
CA GLN A 140 1.65 4.30 -7.64
C GLN A 140 0.18 3.96 -7.90
N SER A 141 -0.66 5.00 -7.92
CA SER A 141 -2.12 4.89 -8.15
C SER A 141 -2.47 4.35 -9.53
N MET A 142 -1.61 4.55 -10.52
CA MET A 142 -1.81 4.09 -11.90
C MET A 142 -1.93 2.56 -12.03
N LEU A 143 -1.30 1.81 -11.11
CA LEU A 143 -1.30 0.34 -11.13
C LEU A 143 -2.64 -0.24 -10.71
N ALA A 144 -3.30 0.40 -9.73
CA ALA A 144 -4.34 -0.20 -8.94
C ALA A 144 -5.71 -0.17 -9.61
N GLU A 145 -6.39 -1.30 -9.70
CA GLU A 145 -7.83 -1.39 -9.88
C GLU A 145 -8.56 -1.17 -8.55
N ARG A 146 -8.01 -1.74 -7.48
CA ARG A 146 -8.42 -1.52 -6.10
C ARG A 146 -7.28 -1.83 -5.15
N VAL A 147 -7.42 -1.38 -3.92
CA VAL A 147 -6.54 -1.79 -2.82
C VAL A 147 -7.37 -2.46 -1.75
N GLU A 148 -6.98 -3.65 -1.35
CA GLU A 148 -7.59 -4.40 -0.27
C GLU A 148 -6.67 -4.33 0.95
N VAL A 149 -7.17 -3.85 2.08
CA VAL A 149 -6.40 -3.75 3.32
C VAL A 149 -7.02 -4.67 4.36
N LEU A 150 -6.34 -5.78 4.63
CA LEU A 150 -6.69 -6.69 5.71
C LEU A 150 -6.09 -6.13 7.00
N ARG A 151 -6.95 -5.85 7.98
CA ARG A 151 -6.59 -5.27 9.28
C ARG A 151 -6.46 -6.35 10.34
N GLY A 152 -5.27 -6.48 10.90
CA GLY A 152 -4.90 -7.57 11.79
C GLY A 152 -4.10 -8.67 11.09
N PRO A 153 -3.57 -9.66 11.83
CA PRO A 153 -2.69 -10.67 11.28
C PRO A 153 -3.27 -11.47 10.12
N ALA A 154 -2.48 -11.60 9.07
CA ALA A 154 -2.75 -12.43 7.90
C ALA A 154 -1.63 -13.44 7.64
N SER A 155 -0.84 -13.73 8.68
CA SER A 155 0.37 -14.55 8.56
C SER A 155 0.10 -15.99 8.15
N VAL A 156 -1.12 -16.53 8.34
CA VAL A 156 -1.49 -17.87 7.85
C VAL A 156 -1.40 -17.94 6.32
N LEU A 157 -1.89 -16.92 5.62
CA LEU A 157 -1.92 -16.90 4.16
C LEU A 157 -0.64 -16.30 3.54
N TYR A 158 0.01 -15.35 4.23
CA TYR A 158 1.06 -14.50 3.64
C TYR A 158 2.40 -14.56 4.36
N GLY A 159 2.50 -15.30 5.47
CA GLY A 159 3.76 -15.53 6.20
C GLY A 159 4.24 -14.33 6.98
N SER A 160 5.57 -14.24 7.08
CA SER A 160 6.29 -13.15 7.76
C SER A 160 5.92 -11.78 7.19
N ASN A 161 6.06 -10.74 8.02
CA ASN A 161 5.67 -9.34 7.74
C ASN A 161 4.15 -9.09 7.62
N ALA A 162 3.29 -10.10 7.51
CA ALA A 162 1.83 -9.93 7.60
C ALA A 162 1.35 -9.94 9.06
N MET A 163 2.20 -9.56 10.01
CA MET A 163 1.95 -9.57 11.45
C MET A 163 0.83 -8.59 11.82
N GLY A 164 0.91 -7.33 11.42
CA GLY A 164 -0.10 -6.29 11.71
C GLY A 164 -1.19 -6.18 10.65
N GLY A 165 -0.97 -6.73 9.45
CA GLY A 165 -1.92 -6.68 8.35
C GLY A 165 -1.28 -6.76 6.97
N VAL A 166 -2.14 -6.66 5.95
CA VAL A 166 -1.74 -6.73 4.54
C VAL A 166 -2.40 -5.61 3.75
N ILE A 167 -1.61 -4.95 2.92
CA ILE A 167 -2.07 -4.01 1.89
C ILE A 167 -1.86 -4.66 0.53
N ASN A 168 -2.91 -5.14 -0.12
CA ASN A 168 -2.81 -5.78 -1.43
C ASN A 168 -3.30 -4.85 -2.53
N ILE A 169 -2.39 -4.45 -3.40
CA ILE A 169 -2.67 -3.65 -4.59
C ILE A 169 -3.07 -4.62 -5.70
N VAL A 170 -4.36 -4.71 -5.98
CA VAL A 170 -4.89 -5.51 -7.10
C VAL A 170 -4.77 -4.68 -8.36
N THR A 171 -4.03 -5.19 -9.34
CA THR A 171 -3.70 -4.41 -10.54
C THR A 171 -4.85 -4.35 -11.55
N ARG A 172 -4.81 -3.34 -12.39
CA ARG A 172 -5.82 -3.10 -13.45
C ARG A 172 -5.87 -4.28 -14.42
N LYS A 173 -7.09 -4.59 -14.87
CA LYS A 173 -7.37 -5.61 -15.90
C LYS A 173 -8.29 -5.00 -16.96
N GLN A 174 -8.18 -5.45 -18.20
CA GLN A 174 -9.17 -5.16 -19.24
C GLN A 174 -9.99 -6.43 -19.47
N GLN A 175 -11.26 -6.35 -19.12
CA GLN A 175 -12.19 -7.49 -19.24
C GLN A 175 -13.11 -7.36 -20.47
N GLU A 176 -13.45 -6.11 -20.84
CA GLU A 176 -14.30 -5.83 -22.00
C GLU A 176 -13.49 -5.74 -23.28
N GLU A 177 -14.02 -6.28 -24.36
CA GLU A 177 -13.43 -6.17 -25.71
C GLU A 177 -13.20 -4.72 -26.11
N GLY A 178 -12.07 -4.46 -26.75
CA GLY A 178 -11.71 -3.15 -27.27
C GLY A 178 -10.42 -2.59 -26.70
N VAL A 179 -10.19 -1.31 -26.99
CA VAL A 179 -9.03 -0.53 -26.56
C VAL A 179 -9.52 0.66 -25.74
N LYS A 180 -8.92 0.88 -24.59
CA LYS A 180 -9.18 2.06 -23.74
C LYS A 180 -7.86 2.75 -23.43
N ASN A 181 -7.76 4.02 -23.74
CA ASN A 181 -6.63 4.86 -23.40
C ASN A 181 -7.05 5.91 -22.38
N ASN A 182 -6.14 6.24 -21.49
CA ASN A 182 -6.30 7.34 -20.55
C ASN A 182 -4.99 8.12 -20.48
N MET A 183 -5.07 9.44 -20.47
CA MET A 183 -3.93 10.34 -20.23
C MET A 183 -4.35 11.42 -19.26
N GLN A 184 -3.57 11.60 -18.21
CA GLN A 184 -3.77 12.63 -17.21
C GLN A 184 -2.53 13.50 -17.09
N VAL A 185 -2.74 14.83 -17.04
CA VAL A 185 -1.69 15.81 -16.78
C VAL A 185 -2.20 16.80 -15.75
N GLY A 186 -1.44 16.99 -14.68
CA GLY A 186 -1.73 17.97 -13.62
C GLY A 186 -0.52 18.84 -13.34
N TYR A 187 -0.75 20.13 -13.04
CA TYR A 187 0.28 21.07 -12.64
C TYR A 187 -0.20 21.90 -11.45
N GLY A 188 0.68 22.15 -10.49
CA GLY A 188 0.28 22.78 -9.24
C GLY A 188 1.39 23.47 -8.49
N SER A 189 1.10 23.77 -7.22
CA SER A 189 1.97 24.47 -6.27
C SER A 189 3.38 23.84 -6.26
N TYR A 190 4.40 24.68 -6.07
CA TYR A 190 5.81 24.30 -6.00
C TYR A 190 6.32 23.57 -7.25
N ASN A 191 5.88 24.03 -8.43
CA ASN A 191 6.27 23.47 -9.74
C ASN A 191 5.98 21.96 -9.84
N THR A 192 4.93 21.50 -9.14
CA THR A 192 4.55 20.08 -9.14
C THR A 192 3.89 19.71 -10.46
N LEU A 193 4.45 18.71 -11.15
CA LEU A 193 3.93 18.12 -12.37
C LEU A 193 3.60 16.66 -12.12
N GLN A 194 2.42 16.23 -12.52
CA GLN A 194 1.97 14.84 -12.49
C GLN A 194 1.50 14.44 -13.88
N THR A 195 2.02 13.33 -14.40
CA THR A 195 1.59 12.80 -15.69
C THR A 195 1.39 11.30 -15.59
N GLU A 196 0.33 10.83 -16.20
CA GLU A 196 0.00 9.40 -16.26
C GLU A 196 -0.54 9.07 -17.66
N PHE A 197 -0.12 7.95 -18.20
CA PHE A 197 -0.66 7.36 -19.41
C PHE A 197 -1.02 5.90 -19.16
N SER A 198 -2.14 5.44 -19.70
CA SER A 198 -2.59 4.05 -19.59
C SER A 198 -3.23 3.61 -20.89
N ASN A 199 -2.79 2.48 -21.41
CA ASN A 199 -3.41 1.76 -22.53
C ASN A 199 -3.88 0.40 -22.04
N ARG A 200 -5.11 0.02 -22.36
CA ARG A 200 -5.70 -1.26 -21.99
C ARG A 200 -6.38 -1.87 -23.21
N VAL A 201 -6.07 -3.14 -23.48
CA VAL A 201 -6.56 -3.86 -24.64
C VAL A 201 -7.15 -5.20 -24.21
N LYS A 202 -8.29 -5.57 -24.77
CA LYS A 202 -8.81 -6.95 -24.78
C LYS A 202 -9.20 -7.29 -26.19
N LYS A 203 -8.69 -8.41 -26.71
CA LYS A 203 -9.03 -8.92 -28.04
C LYS A 203 -9.04 -10.45 -28.01
N GLY A 204 -10.24 -11.02 -27.99
CA GLY A 204 -10.43 -12.46 -27.84
C GLY A 204 -9.77 -12.98 -26.57
N CYS A 205 -8.87 -13.93 -26.69
CA CYS A 205 -8.14 -14.51 -25.56
C CYS A 205 -7.04 -13.60 -25.00
N PHE A 206 -6.59 -12.58 -25.75
CA PHE A 206 -5.48 -11.70 -25.36
C PHE A 206 -5.98 -10.49 -24.58
N SER A 207 -5.26 -10.13 -23.52
CA SER A 207 -5.43 -8.86 -22.78
C SER A 207 -4.10 -8.22 -22.47
N SER A 208 -4.05 -6.89 -22.47
CA SER A 208 -2.88 -6.14 -22.03
C SER A 208 -3.25 -4.88 -21.27
N VAL A 209 -2.39 -4.48 -20.34
CA VAL A 209 -2.41 -3.19 -19.66
C VAL A 209 -1.00 -2.65 -19.70
N VAL A 210 -0.82 -1.44 -20.21
CA VAL A 210 0.47 -0.73 -20.20
C VAL A 210 0.23 0.65 -19.60
N THR A 211 1.00 1.01 -18.58
CA THR A 211 0.93 2.33 -17.95
C THR A 211 2.31 2.94 -17.82
N GLY A 212 2.38 4.26 -17.86
CA GLY A 212 3.59 5.03 -17.63
C GLY A 212 3.28 6.31 -16.88
N SER A 213 4.19 6.76 -16.03
CA SER A 213 4.06 8.01 -15.29
C SER A 213 5.37 8.77 -15.21
N TYR A 214 5.24 10.09 -15.11
CA TYR A 214 6.33 10.99 -14.74
C TYR A 214 5.79 12.02 -13.77
N ASN A 215 6.43 12.12 -12.60
CA ASN A 215 6.04 13.01 -11.53
C ASN A 215 7.25 13.79 -11.03
N ARG A 216 7.08 15.08 -10.73
CA ARG A 216 8.13 15.89 -10.12
C ARG A 216 7.55 17.01 -9.26
N THR A 217 8.34 17.50 -8.32
CA THR A 217 8.08 18.72 -7.55
C THR A 217 9.41 19.34 -7.10
N ASP A 218 9.44 20.66 -6.97
CA ASP A 218 10.59 21.36 -6.35
C ASP A 218 10.52 21.28 -4.80
N GLY A 219 9.37 20.80 -4.25
CA GLY A 219 9.13 20.77 -2.80
C GLY A 219 8.78 22.13 -2.24
N HIS A 220 8.25 22.16 -1.02
CA HIS A 220 7.85 23.39 -0.33
C HIS A 220 8.96 24.02 0.55
N ARG A 221 10.13 23.36 0.60
CA ARG A 221 11.39 23.82 1.22
C ARG A 221 12.51 23.64 0.21
N SER A 222 13.60 24.41 0.37
CA SER A 222 14.84 24.19 -0.41
C SER A 222 15.39 22.79 -0.15
N ASP A 223 16.05 22.19 -1.14
CA ASP A 223 16.66 20.87 -1.08
C ASP A 223 15.63 19.73 -0.78
N MET A 224 14.43 19.88 -1.37
CA MET A 224 13.31 18.94 -1.18
C MET A 224 12.74 18.47 -2.53
N GLU A 225 13.54 18.51 -3.56
CA GLU A 225 13.15 18.11 -4.89
C GLU A 225 12.85 16.61 -4.93
N PHE A 226 11.87 16.26 -5.74
CA PHE A 226 11.52 14.89 -6.04
C PHE A 226 11.23 14.72 -7.52
N GLU A 227 11.71 13.62 -8.08
CA GLU A 227 11.45 13.22 -9.45
C GLU A 227 11.26 11.71 -9.53
N GLN A 228 10.23 11.26 -10.28
CA GLN A 228 9.87 9.85 -10.38
C GLN A 228 9.43 9.48 -11.78
N TYR A 229 9.89 8.31 -12.23
CA TYR A 229 9.46 7.61 -13.44
C TYR A 229 8.85 6.28 -13.05
N GLY A 230 7.68 5.96 -13.57
CA GLY A 230 7.00 4.70 -13.37
C GLY A 230 6.61 4.03 -14.69
N GLY A 231 6.73 2.72 -14.74
CA GLY A 231 6.29 1.93 -15.88
C GLY A 231 5.75 0.58 -15.41
N TYR A 232 4.59 0.20 -15.94
CA TYR A 232 3.96 -1.08 -15.69
C TYR A 232 3.42 -1.67 -16.98
N ALA A 233 3.61 -2.96 -17.17
CA ALA A 233 2.98 -3.72 -18.24
C ALA A 233 2.49 -5.06 -17.70
N LYS A 234 1.27 -5.46 -18.09
CA LYS A 234 0.70 -6.78 -17.82
C LYS A 234 0.13 -7.35 -19.09
N LEU A 235 0.50 -8.57 -19.41
CA LEU A 235 -0.01 -9.34 -20.55
C LEU A 235 -0.76 -10.55 -20.02
N GLY A 236 -1.94 -10.82 -20.54
CA GLY A 236 -2.76 -11.95 -20.15
C GLY A 236 -3.26 -12.72 -21.38
N TYR A 237 -3.35 -14.02 -21.25
CA TYR A 237 -3.90 -14.88 -22.29
C TYR A 237 -4.79 -15.96 -21.68
N ASP A 238 -6.03 -16.03 -22.15
CA ASP A 238 -6.99 -17.07 -21.76
C ASP A 238 -6.69 -18.33 -22.59
N LEU A 239 -6.00 -19.31 -21.98
CA LEU A 239 -5.62 -20.59 -22.63
C LEU A 239 -6.85 -21.44 -22.92
N SER A 240 -7.85 -21.37 -22.05
CA SER A 240 -9.15 -22.00 -22.17
C SER A 240 -10.17 -21.27 -21.30
N THR A 241 -11.41 -21.75 -21.25
CA THR A 241 -12.44 -21.24 -20.32
C THR A 241 -12.07 -21.45 -18.85
N PHE A 242 -11.11 -22.34 -18.55
CA PHE A 242 -10.71 -22.70 -17.19
C PHE A 242 -9.30 -22.26 -16.82
N TRP A 243 -8.46 -21.94 -17.80
CA TRP A 243 -7.05 -21.64 -17.57
C TRP A 243 -6.65 -20.32 -18.18
N LYS A 244 -5.94 -19.54 -17.39
CA LYS A 244 -5.37 -18.26 -17.79
C LYS A 244 -3.91 -18.18 -17.41
N VAL A 245 -3.10 -17.58 -18.27
CA VAL A 245 -1.71 -17.21 -17.99
C VAL A 245 -1.57 -15.71 -18.08
N TRP A 246 -0.74 -15.15 -17.22
CA TRP A 246 -0.34 -13.74 -17.31
C TRP A 246 1.08 -13.52 -16.82
N GLU A 247 1.68 -12.47 -17.35
CA GLU A 247 2.99 -11.97 -16.96
C GLU A 247 2.89 -10.46 -16.76
N ASP A 248 3.60 -9.94 -15.76
CA ASP A 248 3.72 -8.50 -15.56
C ASP A 248 5.15 -8.06 -15.24
N ILE A 249 5.38 -6.77 -15.45
CA ILE A 249 6.58 -6.07 -15.05
C ILE A 249 6.20 -4.68 -14.52
N ASN A 250 6.76 -4.33 -13.36
CA ASN A 250 6.67 -2.99 -12.77
C ASN A 250 8.08 -2.46 -12.50
N VAL A 251 8.36 -1.23 -12.95
CA VAL A 251 9.63 -0.55 -12.66
C VAL A 251 9.35 0.88 -12.22
N THR A 252 9.94 1.26 -11.10
CA THR A 252 9.91 2.62 -10.58
C THR A 252 11.33 3.10 -10.33
N HIS A 253 11.66 4.27 -10.86
CA HIS A 253 12.89 4.99 -10.56
C HIS A 253 12.55 6.35 -9.97
N PHE A 254 13.22 6.73 -8.88
CA PHE A 254 13.04 8.05 -8.30
C PHE A 254 14.32 8.61 -7.71
N ASN A 255 14.37 9.95 -7.70
CA ASN A 255 15.34 10.75 -6.99
C ASN A 255 14.60 11.57 -5.94
N ALA A 256 15.07 11.55 -4.70
CA ALA A 256 14.46 12.28 -3.59
C ALA A 256 15.53 12.99 -2.77
N SER A 257 15.44 14.31 -2.66
CA SER A 257 16.28 15.12 -1.78
C SER A 257 15.67 15.21 -0.38
N ASN A 258 16.50 15.45 0.63
CA ASN A 258 16.05 15.63 2.01
C ASN A 258 16.73 16.85 2.63
N PRO A 259 15.96 17.91 2.94
CA PRO A 259 16.53 19.16 3.50
C PRO A 259 16.94 19.05 4.97
N GLY A 260 16.74 17.89 5.61
CA GLY A 260 16.87 17.75 7.05
C GLY A 260 15.76 18.47 7.82
N THR A 261 15.86 18.47 9.16
CA THR A 261 14.93 19.22 10.00
C THR A 261 15.19 20.72 9.88
N VAL A 262 14.24 21.54 10.32
CA VAL A 262 14.43 23.01 10.38
C VAL A 262 15.60 23.38 11.31
N GLN A 263 15.77 22.62 12.39
CA GLN A 263 16.83 22.86 13.38
C GLN A 263 18.20 22.32 12.93
N THR A 264 18.21 21.26 12.13
CA THR A 264 19.43 20.62 11.64
C THR A 264 19.31 20.38 10.13
N PRO A 265 19.47 21.42 9.30
CA PRO A 265 19.44 21.28 7.85
C PRO A 265 20.52 20.33 7.35
N LEU A 266 20.19 19.58 6.31
CA LEU A 266 21.10 18.71 5.57
C LEU A 266 21.38 19.34 4.20
N PHE A 267 22.64 19.31 3.80
CA PHE A 267 23.12 19.74 2.49
C PHE A 267 23.51 18.53 1.66
N ASP A 268 23.28 18.58 0.36
CA ASP A 268 23.68 17.55 -0.62
C ASP A 268 23.14 16.14 -0.25
N ASN A 269 21.96 16.05 0.40
CA ASN A 269 21.33 14.78 0.68
C ASN A 269 20.46 14.37 -0.51
N ASP A 270 20.76 13.23 -1.13
CA ASP A 270 19.95 12.66 -2.19
C ASP A 270 19.89 11.13 -2.14
N SER A 271 18.74 10.59 -2.55
CA SER A 271 18.49 9.16 -2.68
C SER A 271 18.04 8.83 -4.10
N ARG A 272 18.79 7.98 -4.80
CA ARG A 272 18.46 7.50 -6.15
C ARG A 272 18.17 6.02 -6.10
N ILE A 273 16.92 5.70 -6.33
CA ILE A 273 16.39 4.36 -6.10
C ILE A 273 15.74 3.84 -7.37
N THR A 274 16.01 2.59 -7.70
CA THR A 274 15.27 1.83 -8.71
C THR A 274 14.71 0.59 -8.07
N ARG A 275 13.40 0.39 -8.19
CA ARG A 275 12.70 -0.84 -7.80
C ARG A 275 12.07 -1.47 -9.01
N GLY A 276 12.15 -2.78 -9.11
CA GLY A 276 11.48 -3.53 -10.15
C GLY A 276 10.90 -4.82 -9.62
N MET A 277 9.85 -5.26 -10.27
CA MET A 277 9.20 -6.55 -10.05
C MET A 277 8.80 -7.12 -11.40
N THR A 278 8.92 -8.42 -11.55
CA THR A 278 8.24 -9.17 -12.61
C THR A 278 7.60 -10.40 -12.01
N SER A 279 6.42 -10.78 -12.50
CA SER A 279 5.77 -12.01 -12.08
C SER A 279 5.11 -12.72 -13.26
N PHE A 280 5.03 -14.03 -13.15
CA PHE A 280 4.35 -14.91 -14.07
C PHE A 280 3.40 -15.79 -13.28
N ALA A 281 2.16 -15.94 -13.74
CA ALA A 281 1.17 -16.76 -13.07
C ALA A 281 0.35 -17.60 -14.05
N LEU A 282 0.06 -18.81 -13.62
CA LEU A 282 -0.88 -19.73 -14.25
C LEU A 282 -2.05 -19.95 -13.30
N GLU A 283 -3.22 -19.44 -13.68
CA GLU A 283 -4.45 -19.52 -12.89
C GLU A 283 -5.38 -20.60 -13.46
N ASN A 284 -6.05 -21.31 -12.57
CA ASN A 284 -7.17 -22.18 -12.95
C ASN A 284 -8.45 -21.78 -12.21
N HIS A 285 -9.57 -21.92 -12.90
CA HIS A 285 -10.89 -21.62 -12.35
C HIS A 285 -11.92 -22.59 -12.88
N TYR A 286 -12.26 -23.60 -12.09
CA TYR A 286 -13.32 -24.56 -12.33
C TYR A 286 -14.49 -24.31 -11.39
N GLU A 287 -15.62 -24.93 -11.60
CA GLU A 287 -16.82 -24.77 -10.77
C GLU A 287 -16.56 -25.00 -9.27
N LYS A 288 -15.78 -26.03 -8.92
CA LYS A 288 -15.50 -26.42 -7.53
C LYS A 288 -14.08 -26.19 -7.08
N THR A 289 -13.18 -25.85 -7.99
CA THR A 289 -11.76 -25.65 -7.65
C THR A 289 -11.18 -24.44 -8.37
N SER A 290 -10.32 -23.72 -7.69
CA SER A 290 -9.56 -22.59 -8.28
C SER A 290 -8.21 -22.47 -7.60
N GLY A 291 -7.19 -22.05 -8.35
CA GLY A 291 -5.86 -21.90 -7.79
C GLY A 291 -4.92 -21.18 -8.72
N THR A 292 -3.73 -20.92 -8.22
CA THR A 292 -2.68 -20.20 -8.93
C THR A 292 -1.32 -20.80 -8.59
N LEU A 293 -0.51 -20.99 -9.63
CA LEU A 293 0.93 -21.19 -9.52
C LEU A 293 1.60 -19.94 -10.05
N SER A 294 2.42 -19.29 -9.23
CA SER A 294 3.11 -18.05 -9.61
C SER A 294 4.60 -18.09 -9.28
N PHE A 295 5.35 -17.38 -10.10
CA PHE A 295 6.77 -17.07 -9.93
C PHE A 295 6.93 -15.57 -9.93
N PHE A 296 7.73 -15.03 -9.01
CA PHE A 296 8.01 -13.60 -9.00
C PHE A 296 9.49 -13.32 -8.71
N TYR A 297 9.95 -12.19 -9.23
CA TYR A 297 11.30 -11.71 -9.01
C TYR A 297 11.28 -10.20 -8.77
N ASN A 298 11.68 -9.80 -7.57
CA ASN A 298 11.83 -8.40 -7.19
C ASN A 298 13.32 -8.06 -7.14
N TRP A 299 13.66 -6.83 -7.57
CA TRP A 299 15.02 -6.32 -7.46
C TRP A 299 15.04 -4.84 -7.08
N GLY A 300 16.14 -4.42 -6.47
CA GLY A 300 16.38 -3.04 -6.12
C GLY A 300 17.82 -2.62 -6.29
N ARG A 301 18.00 -1.33 -6.59
CA ARG A 301 19.29 -0.65 -6.56
C ARG A 301 19.13 0.67 -5.86
N HIS A 302 19.96 0.90 -4.86
CA HIS A 302 19.95 2.11 -4.05
C HIS A 302 21.31 2.76 -4.11
N LYS A 303 21.31 4.07 -4.29
CA LYS A 303 22.46 4.95 -4.13
C LYS A 303 22.02 6.11 -3.25
N ILE A 304 22.62 6.23 -2.08
CA ILE A 304 22.25 7.20 -1.05
C ILE A 304 23.45 8.05 -0.71
N ASN A 305 23.26 9.36 -0.81
CA ASN A 305 24.11 10.36 -0.21
C ASN A 305 23.41 10.90 1.02
N ASP A 306 23.90 10.60 2.21
CA ASP A 306 23.27 11.05 3.47
C ASP A 306 23.47 12.55 3.74
N GLY A 307 24.22 13.23 2.89
CA GLY A 307 24.49 14.66 3.02
C GLY A 307 25.37 14.99 4.24
N TYR A 308 25.42 16.26 4.59
CA TYR A 308 26.17 16.76 5.73
C TYR A 308 25.44 17.94 6.39
N LYS A 309 25.71 18.21 7.66
CA LYS A 309 25.14 19.33 8.43
C LYS A 309 26.03 20.55 8.35
N THR A 310 25.50 21.69 8.79
CA THR A 310 26.28 22.93 8.93
C THR A 310 27.49 22.69 9.81
N GLY A 311 28.68 23.02 9.29
CA GLY A 311 29.98 22.85 9.98
C GLY A 311 30.59 21.45 9.86
N GLU A 312 29.93 20.52 9.19
CA GLU A 312 30.49 19.21 8.82
C GLU A 312 31.11 19.26 7.42
N GLU A 313 32.05 18.35 7.13
CA GLU A 313 32.60 18.14 5.80
C GLU A 313 31.64 17.30 4.93
N PRO A 314 31.59 17.52 3.60
CA PRO A 314 30.84 16.66 2.69
C PRO A 314 31.22 15.17 2.83
N GLN A 315 30.28 14.30 2.57
CA GLN A 315 30.47 12.85 2.65
C GLN A 315 31.61 12.40 1.71
N LYS A 316 32.54 11.60 2.23
CA LYS A 316 33.67 11.04 1.45
C LYS A 316 33.29 9.75 0.72
N SER A 317 32.14 9.18 1.02
CA SER A 317 31.62 7.97 0.40
C SER A 317 30.09 7.98 0.36
N HIS A 318 29.52 7.34 -0.65
CA HIS A 318 28.07 7.14 -0.74
C HIS A 318 27.73 5.69 -0.46
N PHE A 319 26.63 5.48 0.28
CA PHE A 319 26.06 4.15 0.49
C PHE A 319 25.42 3.64 -0.79
N ASN A 320 25.64 2.36 -1.09
CA ASN A 320 25.03 1.67 -2.20
C ASN A 320 24.53 0.31 -1.74
N SER A 321 23.43 -0.16 -2.31
CA SER A 321 22.98 -1.53 -2.13
C SER A 321 22.29 -2.07 -3.37
N LYS A 322 22.28 -3.39 -3.46
CA LYS A 322 21.45 -4.15 -4.38
C LYS A 322 20.76 -5.25 -3.59
N ASP A 323 19.49 -5.41 -3.82
CA ASP A 323 18.71 -6.48 -3.22
C ASP A 323 17.92 -7.24 -4.29
N ARG A 324 17.56 -8.46 -3.96
CA ARG A 324 16.73 -9.33 -4.78
C ARG A 324 15.87 -10.23 -3.92
N MET A 325 14.75 -10.65 -4.49
CA MET A 325 13.88 -11.67 -3.94
C MET A 325 13.28 -12.46 -5.10
N LEU A 326 13.47 -13.75 -5.09
CA LEU A 326 12.82 -14.69 -5.98
C LEU A 326 11.81 -15.49 -5.17
N GLY A 327 10.61 -15.71 -5.69
CA GLY A 327 9.61 -16.51 -5.00
C GLY A 327 8.81 -17.39 -5.93
N ILE A 328 8.31 -18.49 -5.35
CA ILE A 328 7.34 -19.40 -5.94
C ILE A 328 6.19 -19.49 -4.96
N SER A 329 4.97 -19.29 -5.43
CA SER A 329 3.76 -19.46 -4.63
C SER A 329 2.78 -20.33 -5.40
N TRP A 330 2.29 -21.36 -4.74
CA TRP A 330 1.22 -22.20 -5.25
C TRP A 330 0.11 -22.30 -4.21
N TYR A 331 -1.11 -22.15 -4.66
CA TYR A 331 -2.27 -22.50 -3.85
C TYR A 331 -3.37 -23.11 -4.69
N GLN A 332 -4.16 -23.96 -4.05
CA GLN A 332 -5.35 -24.57 -4.64
C GLN A 332 -6.48 -24.56 -3.61
N SER A 333 -7.63 -24.06 -4.01
CA SER A 333 -8.85 -24.11 -3.23
C SER A 333 -9.84 -25.08 -3.85
N ALA A 334 -10.57 -25.80 -3.00
CA ALA A 334 -11.59 -26.76 -3.43
C ALA A 334 -12.83 -26.65 -2.55
N THR A 335 -14.01 -26.78 -3.15
CA THR A 335 -15.30 -26.98 -2.49
C THR A 335 -15.55 -28.48 -2.44
N LEU A 336 -15.37 -29.08 -1.24
CA LEU A 336 -15.50 -30.53 -1.03
C LEU A 336 -16.95 -30.95 -0.74
N SER A 337 -17.72 -30.05 -0.11
CA SER A 337 -19.15 -30.21 0.20
C SER A 337 -19.85 -28.85 0.17
N THR A 338 -21.17 -28.85 0.30
CA THR A 338 -21.96 -27.59 0.33
C THR A 338 -21.51 -26.68 1.47
N GLY A 339 -21.24 -25.42 1.16
CA GLY A 339 -20.80 -24.41 2.13
C GLY A 339 -19.36 -24.59 2.61
N ASN A 340 -18.61 -25.57 2.06
CA ASN A 340 -17.23 -25.81 2.43
C ASN A 340 -16.27 -25.21 1.43
N ARG A 341 -15.13 -24.70 1.91
CA ARG A 341 -13.97 -24.35 1.09
C ARG A 341 -12.68 -24.66 1.84
N VAL A 342 -11.82 -25.43 1.21
CA VAL A 342 -10.47 -25.73 1.70
C VAL A 342 -9.47 -25.10 0.77
N THR A 343 -8.56 -24.30 1.30
CA THR A 343 -7.42 -23.74 0.56
C THR A 343 -6.14 -24.31 1.13
N THR A 344 -5.30 -24.89 0.29
CA THR A 344 -3.95 -25.31 0.67
C THR A 344 -2.93 -24.63 -0.21
N GLY A 345 -1.76 -24.36 0.32
CA GLY A 345 -0.71 -23.71 -0.44
C GLY A 345 0.68 -23.98 0.08
N PHE A 346 1.63 -23.62 -0.77
CA PHE A 346 3.07 -23.69 -0.54
C PHE A 346 3.72 -22.42 -1.06
N ASP A 347 4.61 -21.85 -0.25
CA ASP A 347 5.41 -20.69 -0.63
C ASP A 347 6.90 -21.00 -0.44
N TYR A 348 7.73 -20.55 -1.37
CA TYR A 348 9.18 -20.50 -1.28
C TYR A 348 9.68 -19.12 -1.63
N GLN A 349 10.59 -18.59 -0.84
CA GLN A 349 11.26 -17.33 -1.10
C GLN A 349 12.77 -17.47 -0.88
N HIS A 350 13.55 -16.92 -1.82
CA HIS A 350 14.98 -16.72 -1.71
C HIS A 350 15.25 -15.24 -1.81
N PHE A 351 15.80 -14.62 -0.76
CA PHE A 351 15.97 -13.18 -0.70
C PHE A 351 17.27 -12.77 -0.03
N GLY A 352 17.71 -11.55 -0.32
CA GLY A 352 18.91 -10.97 0.26
C GLY A 352 19.49 -9.86 -0.60
N GLY A 353 20.78 -9.60 -0.41
CA GLY A 353 21.47 -8.58 -1.18
C GLY A 353 22.85 -8.24 -0.64
N GLU A 354 23.47 -7.28 -1.30
CA GLU A 354 24.78 -6.72 -0.95
C GLU A 354 24.69 -5.21 -0.68
N SER A 355 25.51 -4.73 0.25
CA SER A 355 25.73 -3.29 0.48
C SER A 355 27.22 -2.95 0.46
N TRP A 356 27.52 -1.71 0.09
CA TRP A 356 28.89 -1.18 0.11
C TRP A 356 28.91 0.34 0.18
N ASN A 357 30.01 0.89 0.68
CA ASN A 357 30.31 2.31 0.56
C ASN A 357 31.25 2.53 -0.63
N LYS A 358 30.86 3.41 -1.56
CA LYS A 358 31.71 3.82 -2.68
C LYS A 358 32.47 5.08 -2.29
N VAL A 359 33.80 4.98 -2.15
CA VAL A 359 34.69 6.12 -1.86
C VAL A 359 34.72 7.05 -3.07
N LEU A 360 34.41 8.33 -2.89
CA LEU A 360 34.24 9.28 -3.98
C LEU A 360 35.58 9.62 -4.67
N ALA A 361 36.65 9.76 -3.91
CA ALA A 361 37.97 10.13 -4.42
C ALA A 361 38.62 9.04 -5.27
N THR A 362 38.45 7.77 -4.93
CA THR A 362 39.13 6.64 -5.56
C THR A 362 38.22 5.76 -6.40
N GLY A 363 36.89 5.83 -6.16
CA GLY A 363 35.92 4.90 -6.73
C GLY A 363 35.94 3.51 -6.06
N GLU A 364 36.76 3.30 -5.04
CA GLU A 364 36.89 2.04 -4.29
C GLU A 364 35.55 1.63 -3.66
N ARG A 365 35.25 0.33 -3.72
CA ARG A 365 34.09 -0.27 -3.02
C ARG A 365 34.56 -0.87 -1.69
N LYS A 366 34.12 -0.28 -0.58
CA LYS A 366 34.29 -0.87 0.74
C LYS A 366 33.07 -1.73 1.04
N SER A 367 33.26 -3.05 1.02
CA SER A 367 32.18 -4.02 1.24
C SER A 367 31.52 -3.83 2.59
N GLY A 368 30.20 -3.89 2.64
CA GLY A 368 29.37 -3.97 3.84
C GLY A 368 28.84 -5.39 4.01
N VAL A 369 27.51 -5.52 4.06
CA VAL A 369 26.82 -6.81 4.21
C VAL A 369 26.62 -7.45 2.84
N ASP A 370 26.81 -8.78 2.77
CA ASP A 370 26.42 -9.65 1.67
C ASP A 370 25.79 -10.91 2.29
N LYS A 371 24.47 -11.02 2.26
CA LYS A 371 23.71 -12.09 2.89
C LYS A 371 22.50 -12.48 2.04
N GLN A 372 22.15 -13.77 2.13
CA GLN A 372 20.99 -14.37 1.49
C GLN A 372 20.33 -15.35 2.47
N MET A 373 19.02 -15.49 2.35
CA MET A 373 18.19 -16.35 3.21
C MET A 373 17.10 -17.01 2.40
N ASP A 374 16.62 -18.14 2.91
CA ASP A 374 15.54 -18.93 2.33
C ASP A 374 14.39 -19.05 3.32
N GLU A 375 13.16 -19.02 2.81
CA GLU A 375 11.95 -19.26 3.57
C GLU A 375 11.04 -20.24 2.82
N PHE A 376 10.56 -21.25 3.52
CA PHE A 376 9.65 -22.29 3.00
C PHE A 376 8.43 -22.36 3.88
N ALA A 377 7.26 -22.43 3.29
CA ALA A 377 6.04 -22.55 4.07
C ALA A 377 4.99 -23.42 3.38
N GLY A 378 4.20 -24.10 4.23
CA GLY A 378 3.00 -24.79 3.82
C GLY A 378 1.84 -24.38 4.71
N TYR A 379 0.64 -24.24 4.13
CA TYR A 379 -0.54 -23.85 4.88
C TYR A 379 -1.81 -24.55 4.40
N ILE A 380 -2.77 -24.63 5.30
CA ILE A 380 -4.14 -25.01 5.02
C ILE A 380 -5.09 -24.05 5.74
N ASP A 381 -6.12 -23.66 5.02
CA ASP A 381 -7.21 -22.83 5.52
C ASP A 381 -8.53 -23.52 5.19
N PHE A 382 -9.38 -23.67 6.19
CA PHE A 382 -10.65 -24.37 6.13
C PHE A 382 -11.78 -23.42 6.50
N ARG A 383 -12.72 -23.21 5.59
CA ARG A 383 -13.95 -22.49 5.83
C ARG A 383 -15.15 -23.41 5.65
N GLN A 384 -16.14 -23.29 6.54
CA GLN A 384 -17.40 -24.03 6.49
C GLN A 384 -18.57 -23.13 6.91
N ASP A 385 -19.55 -23.01 6.03
CA ASP A 385 -20.87 -22.53 6.40
C ASP A 385 -21.61 -23.67 7.12
N ILE A 386 -21.71 -23.58 8.45
CA ILE A 386 -22.34 -24.60 9.29
C ILE A 386 -23.85 -24.62 9.00
N ASN A 387 -24.41 -23.42 8.81
CA ASN A 387 -25.78 -23.18 8.39
C ASN A 387 -25.92 -21.76 7.81
N SER A 388 -27.15 -21.32 7.52
CA SER A 388 -27.39 -20.00 6.89
C SER A 388 -27.05 -18.79 7.78
N TRP A 389 -26.78 -18.97 9.05
CA TRP A 389 -26.48 -17.88 9.98
C TRP A 389 -25.10 -18.00 10.64
N LEU A 390 -24.32 -19.08 10.41
CA LEU A 390 -23.01 -19.30 11.04
C LEU A 390 -22.02 -19.87 10.04
N SER A 391 -20.89 -19.18 9.87
CA SER A 391 -19.69 -19.63 9.15
C SER A 391 -18.51 -19.75 10.12
N LEU A 392 -17.73 -20.82 9.95
CA LEU A 392 -16.47 -21.09 10.66
C LEU A 392 -15.30 -20.92 9.69
N ASP A 393 -14.21 -20.34 10.16
CA ASP A 393 -12.90 -20.28 9.48
C ASP A 393 -11.82 -20.75 10.43
N ALA A 394 -10.91 -21.61 9.96
CA ALA A 394 -9.78 -22.08 10.73
C ALA A 394 -8.59 -22.38 9.81
N GLY A 395 -7.43 -21.86 10.15
CA GLY A 395 -6.23 -22.01 9.34
C GLY A 395 -4.98 -22.26 10.17
N VAL A 396 -4.00 -22.92 9.54
CA VAL A 396 -2.66 -23.10 10.11
C VAL A 396 -1.61 -23.03 9.02
N ARG A 397 -0.52 -22.36 9.32
CA ARG A 397 0.70 -22.31 8.51
C ARG A 397 1.88 -22.81 9.32
N VAL A 398 2.76 -23.52 8.66
CA VAL A 398 4.10 -23.86 9.14
C VAL A 398 5.08 -23.16 8.23
N ASP A 399 5.92 -22.33 8.82
CA ASP A 399 6.93 -21.53 8.13
C ASP A 399 8.32 -21.88 8.64
N HIS A 400 9.26 -22.12 7.74
CA HIS A 400 10.65 -22.43 8.07
C HIS A 400 11.59 -21.45 7.40
N HIS A 401 12.26 -20.66 8.20
CA HIS A 401 13.28 -19.71 7.77
C HIS A 401 14.68 -20.27 8.04
N SER A 402 15.56 -20.23 7.04
CA SER A 402 16.89 -20.84 7.04
C SER A 402 17.80 -20.42 8.21
N HIS A 403 17.51 -19.30 8.87
CA HIS A 403 18.32 -18.76 9.99
C HIS A 403 17.64 -18.92 11.35
N VAL A 404 16.34 -18.56 11.45
CA VAL A 404 15.65 -18.49 12.76
C VAL A 404 14.77 -19.71 13.05
N GLY A 405 14.69 -20.69 12.12
CA GLY A 405 13.99 -21.95 12.35
C GLY A 405 12.52 -21.93 11.98
N THR A 406 11.68 -22.64 12.72
CA THR A 406 10.31 -22.96 12.34
C THR A 406 9.29 -22.31 13.27
N GLU A 407 8.27 -21.66 12.67
CA GLU A 407 7.12 -21.08 13.37
C GLU A 407 5.80 -21.74 12.95
N TRP A 408 4.89 -21.89 13.92
CA TRP A 408 3.52 -22.37 13.73
C TRP A 408 2.56 -21.21 13.91
N ILE A 409 1.70 -20.99 12.93
CA ILE A 409 0.84 -19.82 12.85
C ILE A 409 -0.63 -20.27 12.73
N PRO A 410 -1.38 -20.40 13.82
CA PRO A 410 -2.80 -20.71 13.81
C PRO A 410 -3.66 -19.43 13.68
N GLN A 411 -4.86 -19.61 13.12
CA GLN A 411 -5.97 -18.65 13.18
C GLN A 411 -7.30 -19.39 13.32
N GLY A 412 -8.31 -18.69 13.84
CA GLY A 412 -9.68 -19.21 13.87
C GLY A 412 -10.68 -18.09 14.07
N GLY A 413 -11.83 -18.21 13.42
CA GLY A 413 -12.87 -17.18 13.46
C GLY A 413 -14.26 -17.71 13.20
N LEU A 414 -15.25 -16.94 13.63
CA LEU A 414 -16.68 -17.18 13.45
C LEU A 414 -17.31 -15.95 12.80
N ALA A 415 -18.21 -16.16 11.86
CA ALA A 415 -19.05 -15.12 11.29
C ALA A 415 -20.52 -15.50 11.45
N PHE A 416 -21.29 -14.61 12.10
CA PHE A 416 -22.72 -14.75 12.32
C PHE A 416 -23.47 -13.83 11.38
N HIS A 417 -24.39 -14.39 10.60
CA HIS A 417 -25.21 -13.69 9.61
C HIS A 417 -26.64 -13.57 10.13
N PHE A 418 -27.07 -12.36 10.44
CA PHE A 418 -28.41 -12.09 10.95
C PHE A 418 -29.28 -11.41 9.86
N PRO A 419 -30.61 -11.41 10.05
CA PRO A 419 -31.54 -10.67 9.18
C PRO A 419 -31.13 -9.18 9.03
N LYS A 420 -31.61 -8.55 7.95
CA LYS A 420 -31.31 -7.15 7.61
C LYS A 420 -29.84 -6.86 7.35
N ASN A 421 -29.13 -7.81 6.71
CA ASN A 421 -27.71 -7.68 6.39
C ASN A 421 -26.87 -7.23 7.60
N THR A 422 -27.11 -7.90 8.72
CA THR A 422 -26.37 -7.70 9.97
C THR A 422 -25.37 -8.82 10.14
N GLU A 423 -24.12 -8.48 10.43
CA GLU A 423 -23.04 -9.44 10.63
C GLU A 423 -22.32 -9.15 11.94
N VAL A 424 -22.00 -10.21 12.65
CA VAL A 424 -21.13 -10.19 13.83
C VAL A 424 -20.02 -11.20 13.60
N LYS A 425 -18.79 -10.78 13.81
CA LYS A 425 -17.62 -11.62 13.56
C LYS A 425 -16.72 -11.61 14.78
N ALA A 426 -16.09 -12.75 15.05
CA ALA A 426 -15.05 -12.87 16.07
C ALA A 426 -13.88 -13.65 15.50
N MET A 427 -12.65 -13.19 15.75
CA MET A 427 -11.43 -13.78 15.23
C MET A 427 -10.32 -13.78 16.27
N VAL A 428 -9.53 -14.85 16.28
CA VAL A 428 -8.24 -14.92 16.98
C VAL A 428 -7.21 -15.35 15.96
N SER A 429 -6.13 -14.58 15.84
CA SER A 429 -5.08 -14.85 14.86
C SER A 429 -3.69 -14.57 15.43
N LYS A 430 -2.74 -15.47 15.15
CA LYS A 430 -1.32 -15.24 15.44
C LYS A 430 -0.67 -14.53 14.28
N GLY A 431 0.06 -13.45 14.58
CA GLY A 431 0.98 -12.78 13.67
C GLY A 431 2.42 -13.02 14.07
N TYR A 432 3.33 -13.00 13.11
CA TYR A 432 4.77 -13.08 13.39
C TYR A 432 5.57 -12.33 12.32
N ARG A 433 6.82 -11.99 12.67
CA ARG A 433 7.78 -11.39 11.76
C ARG A 433 9.18 -11.93 12.02
N ASN A 434 9.84 -12.43 10.99
CA ASN A 434 11.25 -12.80 11.07
C ASN A 434 12.13 -11.54 11.15
N PRO A 435 13.26 -11.57 11.89
CA PRO A 435 14.24 -10.49 11.87
C PRO A 435 14.81 -10.31 10.46
N THR A 436 15.03 -9.08 10.06
CA THR A 436 15.56 -8.73 8.76
C THR A 436 17.09 -8.85 8.73
N ILE A 437 17.66 -9.03 7.52
CA ILE A 437 19.13 -9.00 7.34
C ILE A 437 19.71 -7.66 7.86
N ARG A 438 18.96 -6.57 7.67
CA ARG A 438 19.33 -5.25 8.20
C ARG A 438 19.46 -5.23 9.71
N GLU A 439 18.47 -5.78 10.43
CA GLU A 439 18.46 -5.80 11.90
C GLU A 439 19.56 -6.68 12.47
N MET A 440 19.85 -7.81 11.82
CA MET A 440 20.86 -8.78 12.30
C MET A 440 22.30 -8.37 11.97
N TYR A 441 22.55 -7.74 10.79
CA TYR A 441 23.92 -7.64 10.25
C TYR A 441 24.38 -6.25 9.82
N MET A 442 23.48 -5.27 9.56
CA MET A 442 23.90 -4.03 8.91
C MET A 442 24.48 -2.99 9.85
N PHE A 443 24.22 -3.09 11.14
CA PHE A 443 24.72 -2.16 12.15
C PHE A 443 25.64 -2.87 13.12
N ALA A 444 26.77 -2.26 13.43
CA ALA A 444 27.70 -2.78 14.42
C ALA A 444 27.36 -2.24 15.82
N PRO A 445 27.32 -3.12 16.86
CA PRO A 445 27.52 -4.56 16.81
C PRO A 445 26.36 -5.30 16.16
N ALA A 446 26.66 -6.31 15.36
CA ALA A 446 25.65 -7.19 14.77
C ALA A 446 25.09 -8.16 15.83
N ASN A 447 23.79 -8.49 15.68
CA ASN A 447 23.15 -9.52 16.50
C ASN A 447 22.46 -10.57 15.61
N PRO A 448 23.15 -11.63 15.21
CA PRO A 448 22.53 -12.71 14.43
C PRO A 448 21.60 -13.61 15.25
N GLU A 449 21.60 -13.52 16.58
CA GLU A 449 20.77 -14.34 17.49
C GLU A 449 19.36 -13.77 17.71
N LEU A 450 18.93 -12.81 16.87
CA LEU A 450 17.58 -12.28 16.94
C LEU A 450 16.55 -13.36 16.60
N GLU A 451 15.48 -13.41 17.37
CA GLU A 451 14.35 -14.32 17.22
C GLU A 451 13.16 -13.64 16.53
N PRO A 452 12.19 -14.42 15.98
CA PRO A 452 10.97 -13.85 15.42
C PRO A 452 10.13 -13.10 16.45
N GLU A 453 9.60 -11.94 16.05
CA GLU A 453 8.55 -11.23 16.79
C GLU A 453 7.24 -11.99 16.66
N LYS A 454 6.41 -11.97 17.71
CA LYS A 454 5.15 -12.72 17.78
C LYS A 454 4.06 -11.85 18.39
N MET A 455 2.85 -12.02 17.91
CA MET A 455 1.68 -11.40 18.54
C MET A 455 0.42 -12.22 18.34
N ILE A 456 -0.55 -12.03 19.23
CA ILE A 456 -1.91 -12.55 19.11
C ILE A 456 -2.86 -11.36 19.04
N ASN A 457 -3.77 -11.42 18.07
CA ASN A 457 -4.84 -10.45 17.90
C ASN A 457 -6.19 -11.10 18.19
N TYR A 458 -6.96 -10.45 19.03
CA TYR A 458 -8.37 -10.77 19.30
C TYR A 458 -9.22 -9.68 18.69
N GLU A 459 -10.19 -10.05 17.87
CA GLU A 459 -11.00 -9.12 17.13
C GLU A 459 -12.48 -9.47 17.22
N PHE A 460 -13.30 -8.44 17.40
CA PHE A 460 -14.76 -8.54 17.35
C PHE A 460 -15.29 -7.42 16.46
N SER A 461 -16.10 -7.77 15.47
CA SER A 461 -16.68 -6.79 14.56
C SER A 461 -18.19 -6.94 14.41
N TYR A 462 -18.83 -5.81 14.21
CA TYR A 462 -20.24 -5.68 13.86
C TYR A 462 -20.37 -4.84 12.61
N SER A 463 -21.22 -5.27 11.67
CA SER A 463 -21.59 -4.46 10.51
C SER A 463 -23.05 -4.66 10.15
N GLN A 464 -23.65 -3.60 9.62
CA GLN A 464 -25.03 -3.65 9.15
C GLN A 464 -25.25 -2.76 7.94
N CYS A 465 -26.13 -3.21 7.05
CA CYS A 465 -26.56 -2.46 5.89
C CYS A 465 -28.08 -2.32 5.87
N LEU A 466 -28.56 -1.08 5.86
CA LEU A 466 -29.95 -0.70 5.94
C LEU A 466 -30.39 0.09 4.70
N LEU A 467 -31.70 0.40 4.63
CA LEU A 467 -32.28 1.21 3.56
C LEU A 467 -31.92 0.71 2.15
N GLU A 468 -32.06 -0.60 1.93
CA GLU A 468 -31.74 -1.24 0.64
C GLU A 468 -30.30 -0.98 0.15
N GLY A 469 -29.35 -0.91 1.10
CA GLY A 469 -27.96 -0.65 0.79
C GLY A 469 -27.57 0.84 0.75
N ALA A 470 -28.50 1.75 1.05
CA ALA A 470 -28.19 3.17 1.09
C ALA A 470 -27.41 3.60 2.34
N LEU A 471 -27.59 2.91 3.47
CA LEU A 471 -26.87 3.18 4.71
C LEU A 471 -26.08 1.95 5.13
N SER A 472 -24.78 2.07 5.25
CA SER A 472 -23.88 1.05 5.80
C SER A 472 -23.11 1.60 6.98
N TYR A 473 -22.92 0.81 8.02
CA TYR A 473 -22.06 1.15 9.13
C TYR A 473 -21.43 -0.09 9.76
N GLY A 474 -20.29 0.10 10.37
CA GLY A 474 -19.55 -0.97 11.03
C GLY A 474 -18.74 -0.46 12.20
N MET A 475 -18.47 -1.36 13.13
CA MET A 475 -17.59 -1.15 14.27
C MET A 475 -16.71 -2.37 14.45
N ASN A 476 -15.46 -2.13 14.79
CA ASN A 476 -14.48 -3.16 15.07
C ASN A 476 -13.78 -2.86 16.40
N LEU A 477 -13.68 -3.84 17.26
CA LEU A 477 -12.94 -3.83 18.52
C LEU A 477 -11.79 -4.80 18.39
N TYR A 478 -10.59 -4.40 18.80
CA TYR A 478 -9.43 -5.27 18.76
C TYR A 478 -8.58 -5.12 20.01
N TYR A 479 -7.89 -6.22 20.36
CA TYR A 479 -6.84 -6.27 21.37
C TYR A 479 -5.66 -7.07 20.82
N ILE A 480 -4.49 -6.46 20.86
CA ILE A 480 -3.23 -7.01 20.35
C ILE A 480 -2.26 -7.15 21.51
N ASN A 481 -1.74 -8.36 21.70
CA ASN A 481 -0.67 -8.63 22.65
C ASN A 481 0.48 -9.32 21.92
N GLY A 482 1.69 -8.76 22.03
CA GLY A 482 2.88 -9.27 21.36
C GLY A 482 4.11 -9.20 22.23
N ASP A 483 5.02 -10.12 21.98
CA ASP A 483 6.29 -10.27 22.68
C ASP A 483 7.46 -10.42 21.70
N ASN A 484 8.66 -10.47 22.24
CA ASN A 484 9.89 -10.62 21.44
C ASN A 484 10.11 -9.51 20.41
N ILE A 485 9.56 -8.32 20.62
CA ILE A 485 9.70 -7.21 19.67
C ILE A 485 11.14 -6.75 19.61
N ILE A 486 11.66 -6.61 18.40
CA ILE A 486 13.04 -6.21 18.15
C ILE A 486 13.18 -4.72 18.38
N MET A 487 13.99 -4.36 19.37
CA MET A 487 14.25 -2.98 19.77
C MET A 487 15.75 -2.73 19.96
N SER A 488 16.17 -1.47 19.84
CA SER A 488 17.51 -1.07 20.26
C SER A 488 17.59 -1.04 21.79
N ASN A 489 18.66 -1.60 22.34
CA ASN A 489 18.93 -1.57 23.79
C ASN A 489 19.28 -0.16 24.34
N GLY A 490 19.37 0.86 23.48
CA GLY A 490 19.67 2.25 23.87
C GLY A 490 21.11 2.50 24.37
N LEU A 491 21.99 1.52 24.28
CA LEU A 491 23.41 1.68 24.62
C LEU A 491 24.20 2.32 23.47
N THR A 492 25.46 2.64 23.71
CA THR A 492 26.36 3.17 22.67
C THR A 492 27.61 2.26 22.60
N PRO A 493 27.81 1.57 21.47
CA PRO A 493 26.96 1.50 20.28
C PRO A 493 25.63 0.75 20.55
N PRO A 494 24.56 1.09 19.82
CA PRO A 494 23.26 0.45 19.99
C PRO A 494 23.26 -0.99 19.46
N LEU A 495 22.59 -1.91 20.14
CA LEU A 495 22.42 -3.30 19.75
C LEU A 495 20.93 -3.62 19.63
N ASN A 496 20.51 -4.25 18.57
CA ASN A 496 19.15 -4.78 18.44
C ASN A 496 19.01 -6.04 19.31
N ILE A 497 17.95 -6.11 20.10
CA ILE A 497 17.61 -7.24 20.98
C ILE A 497 16.10 -7.47 20.98
N ASN A 498 15.68 -8.70 21.28
CA ASN A 498 14.27 -9.05 21.48
C ASN A 498 13.86 -8.71 22.93
N SER A 499 13.47 -7.47 23.17
CA SER A 499 13.13 -6.97 24.51
C SER A 499 11.86 -6.13 24.57
N GLY A 500 11.22 -5.90 23.44
CA GLY A 500 10.00 -5.09 23.35
C GLY A 500 8.75 -5.92 23.50
N GLU A 501 7.68 -5.26 23.94
CA GLU A 501 6.33 -5.78 24.06
C GLU A 501 5.35 -4.86 23.36
N ILE A 502 4.25 -5.43 22.86
CA ILE A 502 3.13 -4.70 22.26
C ILE A 502 1.89 -5.04 23.07
N GLU A 503 1.22 -4.01 23.57
CA GLU A 503 -0.11 -4.12 24.14
C GLU A 503 -0.94 -2.94 23.61
N ASN A 504 -1.71 -3.22 22.55
CA ASN A 504 -2.52 -2.24 21.85
C ASN A 504 -3.97 -2.67 21.83
N TRP A 505 -4.90 -1.74 22.03
CA TRP A 505 -6.31 -1.98 21.80
C TRP A 505 -6.99 -0.75 21.21
N GLY A 506 -8.14 -0.96 20.60
CA GLY A 506 -8.81 0.16 19.99
C GLY A 506 -10.17 -0.16 19.40
N ILE A 507 -10.76 0.91 18.89
CA ILE A 507 -12.07 0.90 18.23
C ILE A 507 -11.92 1.54 16.86
N GLU A 508 -12.47 0.88 15.86
CA GLU A 508 -12.57 1.41 14.51
C GLU A 508 -14.03 1.43 14.09
N THR A 509 -14.49 2.52 13.51
CA THR A 509 -15.85 2.65 12.98
C THR A 509 -15.85 3.20 11.58
N ASN A 510 -16.84 2.84 10.81
CA ASN A 510 -17.10 3.41 9.48
C ASN A 510 -18.60 3.57 9.27
N VAL A 511 -18.98 4.61 8.52
CA VAL A 511 -20.33 4.86 8.06
C VAL A 511 -20.30 5.37 6.64
N GLY A 512 -21.22 4.87 5.82
CA GLY A 512 -21.48 5.35 4.47
C GLY A 512 -22.97 5.56 4.28
N TYR A 513 -23.37 6.71 3.75
CA TYR A 513 -24.78 7.01 3.48
C TYR A 513 -24.95 7.67 2.11
N ARG A 514 -25.62 6.97 1.23
CA ARG A 514 -26.08 7.48 -0.06
C ARG A 514 -27.44 8.15 0.12
N ILE A 515 -27.44 9.47 0.28
CA ILE A 515 -28.65 10.27 0.49
C ILE A 515 -29.59 10.15 -0.72
N ASN A 516 -29.00 10.20 -1.94
CA ASN A 516 -29.70 10.03 -3.21
C ASN A 516 -28.68 9.71 -4.32
N SER A 517 -29.10 9.77 -5.60
CA SER A 517 -28.22 9.53 -6.76
C SER A 517 -27.08 10.56 -6.93
N HIS A 518 -27.15 11.70 -6.26
CA HIS A 518 -26.19 12.80 -6.40
C HIS A 518 -25.24 12.93 -5.20
N TRP A 519 -25.72 12.62 -3.99
CA TRP A 519 -25.02 12.85 -2.76
C TRP A 519 -24.66 11.58 -2.02
N ASN A 520 -23.38 11.45 -1.73
CA ASN A 520 -22.83 10.39 -0.88
C ASN A 520 -22.00 11.00 0.23
N ILE A 521 -22.23 10.61 1.46
CA ILE A 521 -21.45 10.99 2.64
C ILE A 521 -20.84 9.75 3.28
N TYR A 522 -19.63 9.86 3.80
CA TYR A 522 -18.96 8.77 4.47
C TYR A 522 -18.01 9.30 5.53
N ALA A 523 -17.81 8.50 6.55
CA ALA A 523 -16.83 8.80 7.59
C ALA A 523 -16.22 7.51 8.13
N ASN A 524 -15.00 7.61 8.60
CA ASN A 524 -14.35 6.58 9.38
C ASN A 524 -13.62 7.21 10.56
N TYR A 525 -13.56 6.47 11.65
CA TYR A 525 -12.87 6.88 12.86
C TYR A 525 -12.11 5.70 13.43
N SER A 526 -10.93 5.97 13.95
CA SER A 526 -10.15 5.02 14.76
C SER A 526 -9.66 5.69 16.03
N TRP A 527 -9.79 4.96 17.13
CA TRP A 527 -9.12 5.23 18.39
C TRP A 527 -8.19 4.08 18.71
N LEU A 528 -6.97 4.40 19.08
CA LEU A 528 -5.90 3.45 19.38
C LEU A 528 -5.27 3.83 20.72
N HIS A 529 -5.21 2.88 21.64
CA HIS A 529 -4.37 2.96 22.82
C HIS A 529 -3.15 2.06 22.64
N MET A 530 -1.98 2.57 22.99
CA MET A 530 -0.71 1.86 22.95
C MET A 530 -0.01 2.00 24.31
N GLU A 531 0.34 0.89 24.94
CA GLU A 531 1.16 0.93 26.16
C GLU A 531 2.58 1.46 25.84
N ASN A 532 3.11 1.09 24.69
CA ASN A 532 4.39 1.57 24.18
C ASN A 532 4.15 2.38 22.88
N PRO A 533 4.12 3.72 22.95
CA PRO A 533 3.87 4.56 21.77
C PRO A 533 4.93 4.39 20.68
N VAL A 534 4.47 4.39 19.43
CA VAL A 534 5.32 4.32 18.23
C VAL A 534 5.03 5.49 17.28
N LEU A 535 6.01 5.79 16.41
CA LEU A 535 5.83 6.78 15.35
C LEU A 535 4.79 6.31 14.32
N ALA A 536 4.18 7.25 13.61
CA ALA A 536 3.19 6.98 12.55
C ALA A 536 1.89 6.32 13.05
N ALA A 537 1.57 6.40 14.33
CA ALA A 537 0.36 5.82 14.91
C ALA A 537 -0.38 6.84 15.77
N PRO A 538 -1.34 7.59 15.22
CA PRO A 538 -2.14 8.54 15.98
C PRO A 538 -3.11 7.83 16.92
N GLU A 539 -3.33 8.43 18.10
CA GLU A 539 -4.33 7.95 19.06
C GLU A 539 -5.75 8.09 18.48
N HIS A 540 -6.04 9.22 17.85
CA HIS A 540 -7.33 9.48 17.21
C HIS A 540 -7.14 9.86 15.75
N LYS A 541 -7.87 9.22 14.86
CA LYS A 541 -7.96 9.57 13.45
C LYS A 541 -9.42 9.54 13.00
N LEU A 542 -9.90 10.65 12.45
CA LEU A 542 -11.21 10.76 11.82
C LEU A 542 -11.03 11.25 10.39
N TYR A 543 -11.71 10.63 9.46
CA TYR A 543 -11.93 11.17 8.13
C TYR A 543 -13.42 11.24 7.84
N ALA A 544 -13.92 12.39 7.38
CA ALA A 544 -15.29 12.58 6.95
C ALA A 544 -15.30 13.20 5.55
N GLY A 545 -15.97 12.55 4.63
CA GLY A 545 -16.03 12.95 3.23
C GLY A 545 -17.45 13.06 2.69
N MET A 546 -17.61 13.88 1.66
CA MET A 546 -18.85 14.04 0.91
C MET A 546 -18.55 14.17 -0.57
N ASP A 547 -19.27 13.38 -1.38
CA ASP A 547 -19.23 13.43 -2.83
C ASP A 547 -20.55 13.95 -3.38
N TYR A 548 -20.46 14.86 -4.36
CA TYR A 548 -21.57 15.34 -5.16
C TYR A 548 -21.30 15.01 -6.62
N THR A 549 -22.25 14.33 -7.28
CA THR A 549 -22.18 14.02 -8.71
C THR A 549 -23.48 14.44 -9.37
N SER A 550 -23.43 15.34 -10.35
CA SER A 550 -24.61 15.76 -11.12
C SER A 550 -24.22 16.20 -12.51
N GLY A 551 -24.78 15.57 -13.53
CA GLY A 551 -24.52 15.89 -14.93
C GLY A 551 -23.03 15.79 -15.27
N ARG A 552 -22.40 16.96 -15.49
CA ARG A 552 -20.98 17.06 -15.84
C ARG A 552 -20.05 17.32 -14.65
N TRP A 553 -20.62 17.52 -13.45
CA TRP A 553 -19.88 17.88 -12.26
C TRP A 553 -19.65 16.70 -11.34
N ASN A 554 -18.42 16.55 -10.85
CA ASN A 554 -18.08 15.73 -9.71
C ASN A 554 -17.32 16.63 -8.73
N ILE A 555 -17.81 16.74 -7.50
CA ILE A 555 -17.18 17.53 -6.44
C ILE A 555 -17.02 16.61 -5.24
N SER A 556 -15.83 16.56 -4.66
CA SER A 556 -15.57 15.84 -3.41
C SER A 556 -14.86 16.73 -2.41
N THR A 557 -15.28 16.65 -1.18
CA THR A 557 -14.63 17.33 -0.06
C THR A 557 -14.40 16.36 1.08
N GLY A 558 -13.33 16.59 1.85
CA GLY A 558 -12.98 15.75 2.99
C GLY A 558 -12.30 16.53 4.09
N PHE A 559 -12.64 16.16 5.32
CA PHE A 559 -12.00 16.63 6.54
C PHE A 559 -11.28 15.48 7.20
N GLN A 560 -10.00 15.68 7.50
CA GLN A 560 -9.19 14.74 8.25
C GLN A 560 -8.79 15.37 9.58
N TYR A 561 -9.15 14.72 10.69
CA TYR A 561 -8.70 15.07 12.03
C TYR A 561 -7.74 14.00 12.53
N VAL A 562 -6.60 14.42 13.04
CA VAL A 562 -5.57 13.58 13.66
C VAL A 562 -5.22 14.17 15.01
N SER A 563 -5.16 13.36 16.04
CA SER A 563 -4.76 13.76 17.38
C SER A 563 -3.97 12.68 18.08
N GLY A 564 -3.07 13.08 18.96
CA GLY A 564 -2.17 12.16 19.66
C GLY A 564 -1.18 11.46 18.72
N LEU A 565 -0.78 12.11 17.63
CA LEU A 565 0.26 11.59 16.72
C LEU A 565 1.65 11.86 17.33
N TYR A 566 2.35 10.81 17.72
CA TYR A 566 3.74 10.95 18.12
C TYR A 566 4.62 11.25 16.90
N SER A 567 5.16 12.46 16.83
CA SER A 567 6.15 12.87 15.83
C SER A 567 7.59 12.61 16.31
N SER A 568 7.78 12.38 17.62
CA SER A 568 9.01 11.94 18.26
C SER A 568 8.70 11.08 19.49
N VAL A 569 9.39 9.94 19.64
CA VAL A 569 9.25 8.99 20.78
C VAL A 569 10.59 8.77 21.52
N THR A 570 11.49 9.74 21.54
CA THR A 570 12.73 9.61 22.28
C THR A 570 12.49 9.86 23.77
N LYS A 571 13.17 9.11 24.64
CA LYS A 571 13.07 9.24 26.13
C LYS A 571 13.26 10.67 26.67
N ARG A 572 13.79 11.60 25.86
CA ARG A 572 14.04 12.99 26.24
C ARG A 572 13.05 13.99 25.63
N HIS A 573 12.36 13.62 24.54
CA HIS A 573 11.40 14.49 23.83
C HIS A 573 10.32 13.62 23.21
N GLU A 574 9.22 13.47 23.93
CA GLU A 574 7.96 13.04 23.33
C GLU A 574 7.26 14.27 22.78
N GLN A 575 6.98 14.29 21.49
CA GLN A 575 6.23 15.36 20.85
C GLN A 575 5.02 14.75 20.18
N GLN A 576 3.84 15.30 20.50
CA GLN A 576 2.58 14.93 19.88
C GLN A 576 2.07 16.07 19.00
N GLU A 577 1.46 15.69 17.89
CA GLU A 577 0.81 16.58 16.95
C GLU A 577 -0.70 16.38 16.88
N ASN A 578 -1.42 17.49 16.71
CA ASN A 578 -2.86 17.51 16.52
C ASN A 578 -3.18 18.48 15.38
N TYR A 579 -3.94 18.03 14.37
CA TYR A 579 -4.29 18.88 13.24
C TYR A 579 -5.61 18.49 12.58
N VAL A 580 -6.17 19.46 11.83
CA VAL A 580 -7.34 19.28 10.98
C VAL A 580 -6.99 19.72 9.57
N LEU A 581 -7.22 18.88 8.60
CA LEU A 581 -7.03 19.19 7.18
C LEU A 581 -8.39 19.24 6.49
N TRP A 582 -8.56 20.22 5.63
CA TRP A 582 -9.70 20.30 4.73
C TRP A 582 -9.21 20.25 3.30
N ASN A 583 -9.75 19.30 2.52
CA ASN A 583 -9.42 19.07 1.13
C ASN A 583 -10.67 19.21 0.26
N LEU A 584 -10.52 19.81 -0.93
CA LEU A 584 -11.60 19.98 -1.89
C LEU A 584 -11.11 19.63 -3.29
N ARG A 585 -11.92 18.88 -4.03
CA ARG A 585 -11.65 18.48 -5.42
C ARG A 585 -12.89 18.71 -6.27
N GLY A 586 -12.66 19.19 -7.47
CA GLY A 586 -13.70 19.38 -8.47
C GLY A 586 -13.26 18.84 -9.81
N ASN A 587 -14.18 18.15 -10.50
CA ASN A 587 -13.99 17.69 -11.86
C ASN A 587 -15.18 18.17 -12.70
N TYR A 588 -14.89 18.64 -13.90
CA TYR A 588 -15.90 19.04 -14.87
C TYR A 588 -15.66 18.35 -16.20
N ARG A 589 -16.66 17.60 -16.67
CA ARG A 589 -16.64 16.94 -17.98
C ARG A 589 -16.93 17.95 -19.09
N ILE A 590 -15.88 18.31 -19.83
CA ILE A 590 -15.99 19.24 -20.98
C ILE A 590 -16.74 18.54 -22.13
N CYS A 591 -16.34 17.32 -22.46
CA CYS A 591 -16.92 16.49 -23.51
C CYS A 591 -16.85 15.00 -23.11
N HIS A 592 -17.28 14.09 -24.01
CA HIS A 592 -17.34 12.67 -23.72
C HIS A 592 -15.96 12.01 -23.44
N PHE A 593 -14.88 12.62 -23.91
CA PHE A 593 -13.53 12.09 -23.76
C PHE A 593 -12.60 12.96 -22.90
N ALA A 594 -13.02 14.14 -22.42
CA ALA A 594 -12.14 15.04 -21.69
C ALA A 594 -12.81 15.67 -20.47
N ASP A 595 -12.09 15.63 -19.36
CA ASP A 595 -12.43 16.24 -18.08
C ASP A 595 -11.32 17.21 -17.68
N ILE A 596 -11.68 18.34 -17.06
CA ILE A 596 -10.74 19.18 -16.30
C ILE A 596 -10.96 18.95 -14.83
N PHE A 597 -9.88 18.99 -14.06
CA PHE A 597 -9.96 18.89 -12.61
C PHE A 597 -9.18 20.00 -11.91
N VAL A 598 -9.61 20.30 -10.70
CA VAL A 598 -8.89 21.14 -9.74
C VAL A 598 -8.90 20.47 -8.38
N LYS A 599 -7.82 20.57 -7.64
CA LYS A 599 -7.75 20.13 -6.25
C LYS A 599 -7.07 21.19 -5.38
N GLY A 600 -7.54 21.31 -4.14
CA GLY A 600 -6.92 22.09 -3.09
C GLY A 600 -6.78 21.23 -1.84
N GLU A 601 -5.62 21.23 -1.24
CA GLU A 601 -5.30 20.45 -0.05
C GLU A 601 -4.85 21.37 1.08
N ASN A 602 -5.14 20.95 2.33
CA ASN A 602 -4.92 21.75 3.52
C ASN A 602 -5.45 23.19 3.36
N LEU A 603 -6.70 23.35 2.92
CA LEU A 603 -7.32 24.66 2.65
C LEU A 603 -7.45 25.55 3.89
N LEU A 604 -7.35 24.97 5.09
CA LEU A 604 -7.27 25.70 6.36
C LEU A 604 -5.87 26.31 6.61
N ALA A 605 -4.90 26.03 5.72
CA ALA A 605 -3.50 26.43 5.87
C ALA A 605 -2.90 26.04 7.23
N GLN A 606 -3.35 24.91 7.78
CA GLN A 606 -2.91 24.38 9.07
C GLN A 606 -1.39 24.15 9.05
N ARG A 607 -0.70 24.58 10.10
CA ARG A 607 0.70 24.24 10.34
C ARG A 607 0.75 22.98 11.18
N TYR A 608 1.46 21.97 10.74
CA TYR A 608 1.63 20.71 11.43
C TYR A 608 2.88 19.97 10.96
N GLU A 609 3.31 19.02 11.74
CA GLU A 609 4.44 18.14 11.44
C GLU A 609 3.98 16.68 11.60
N ILE A 610 4.40 15.81 10.72
CA ILE A 610 4.18 14.35 10.88
C ILE A 610 5.45 13.71 11.46
N ASN A 611 6.60 14.19 11.00
CA ASN A 611 7.91 13.87 11.57
C ASN A 611 8.46 15.15 12.22
N ALA A 612 8.98 15.04 13.44
CA ALA A 612 9.50 16.20 14.18
C ALA A 612 10.56 16.97 13.39
N GLY A 613 10.40 18.27 13.29
CA GLY A 613 11.27 19.18 12.55
C GLY A 613 11.06 19.21 11.04
N TYR A 614 10.05 18.50 10.52
CA TYR A 614 9.64 18.54 9.11
C TYR A 614 8.25 19.15 8.95
N PRO A 615 8.13 20.50 8.96
CA PRO A 615 6.85 21.16 8.78
C PRO A 615 6.25 20.80 7.42
N MET A 616 4.95 20.48 7.43
CA MET A 616 4.19 20.13 6.23
C MET A 616 3.78 21.39 5.45
N PRO A 617 3.52 21.29 4.13
CA PRO A 617 3.07 22.42 3.33
C PRO A 617 1.73 22.96 3.83
N LYS A 618 1.55 24.27 3.75
CA LYS A 618 0.25 24.94 3.92
C LYS A 618 -0.67 24.59 2.75
N ALA A 619 -1.69 25.40 2.49
CA ALA A 619 -2.60 25.19 1.38
C ALA A 619 -1.85 25.04 0.04
N THR A 620 -2.17 23.97 -0.68
CA THR A 620 -1.62 23.67 -2.02
C THR A 620 -2.76 23.51 -3.02
N PHE A 621 -2.47 23.83 -4.27
CA PHE A 621 -3.44 23.77 -5.36
C PHE A 621 -2.85 23.08 -6.58
N MET A 622 -3.69 22.36 -7.31
CA MET A 622 -3.33 21.75 -8.59
C MET A 622 -4.54 21.80 -9.53
N GLY A 623 -4.28 22.00 -10.80
CA GLY A 623 -5.26 21.84 -11.87
C GLY A 623 -4.74 20.97 -12.98
N GLY A 624 -5.62 20.36 -13.74
CA GLY A 624 -5.20 19.46 -14.81
C GLY A 624 -6.33 19.02 -15.73
N ILE A 625 -5.95 18.17 -16.68
CA ILE A 625 -6.83 17.57 -17.66
C ILE A 625 -6.67 16.04 -17.66
N ASN A 626 -7.78 15.36 -17.82
CA ASN A 626 -7.85 13.91 -18.01
C ASN A 626 -8.56 13.62 -19.31
N VAL A 627 -7.95 12.80 -20.18
CA VAL A 627 -8.46 12.45 -21.51
C VAL A 627 -8.60 10.94 -21.60
N ASN A 628 -9.80 10.48 -22.03
CA ASN A 628 -10.15 9.07 -22.23
C ASN A 628 -10.56 8.85 -23.68
N PHE A 629 -9.95 7.93 -24.42
CA PHE A 629 -10.21 7.69 -25.83
C PHE A 629 -9.93 6.26 -26.28
#